data_dd898427dc2036af495431114afbd92d
#
_entry.id   dd898427dc2036af495431114afbd92d
#
_cell.length_a   1.000
_cell.length_b   1.000
_cell.length_c   1.000
_cell.angle_alpha   90.00
_cell.angle_beta   90.00
_cell.angle_gamma   90.00
#
_symmetry.space_group_name_H-M   'P 1'
#
loop_
_entity.id
_entity.type
_entity.pdbx_description
1 polymer ?
#
loop_
_entity_poly.entity_id
_entity_poly.type
_entity_poly.pdbx_seq_one_letter_code
_entity_poly.pdbx_strand_id
1 'polypeptide(L)'
;MGGRETTEDFFRLFMVPGMHHCFGGDGAFAIDYISAMEAWVERGEAPEVLQAAHLEGQHDASSMIRRFPVDTELVQFTRPVFPYPGKARYRGRGDPDDAASFENADARRTRN
;
A
#
# COMPACT_ATOMS: atom_id res chain seq x y z
N MET A 1 13.81 -13.93 14.67
CA MET A 1 13.45 -12.73 15.44
C MET A 1 12.16 -12.92 16.26
N GLY A 2 11.85 -14.13 16.64
CA GLY A 2 10.67 -14.41 17.45
C GLY A 2 9.37 -14.56 16.70
N GLY A 3 9.43 -14.71 15.39
CA GLY A 3 8.27 -14.93 14.56
C GLY A 3 7.72 -13.65 13.93
N ARG A 4 6.69 -13.83 13.09
CA ARG A 4 6.14 -12.72 12.30
C ARG A 4 5.56 -11.60 13.18
N GLU A 5 4.77 -11.97 14.17
CA GLU A 5 4.10 -10.97 15.00
C GLU A 5 5.10 -10.11 15.76
N THR A 6 6.11 -10.72 16.36
CA THR A 6 7.13 -9.99 17.09
C THR A 6 7.94 -9.08 16.14
N THR A 7 8.27 -9.60 14.96
CA THR A 7 9.01 -8.83 13.98
C THR A 7 8.20 -7.63 13.50
N GLU A 8 6.89 -7.80 13.31
CA GLU A 8 6.05 -6.73 12.79
C GLU A 8 5.81 -5.60 13.79
N ASP A 9 6.21 -5.77 15.04
CA ASP A 9 6.17 -4.67 16.01
C ASP A 9 7.13 -3.54 15.63
N PHE A 10 8.18 -3.84 14.88
CA PHE A 10 9.17 -2.84 14.51
C PHE A 10 9.60 -2.90 13.04
N PHE A 11 9.15 -3.88 12.29
CA PHE A 11 9.55 -4.05 10.89
C PHE A 11 8.40 -4.68 10.12
N ARG A 12 7.98 -4.03 9.02
CA ARG A 12 6.90 -4.55 8.18
C ARG A 12 7.33 -4.55 6.72
N LEU A 13 7.01 -5.64 6.03
CA LEU A 13 7.33 -5.80 4.61
C LEU A 13 6.05 -5.67 3.80
N PHE A 14 6.08 -4.79 2.80
CA PHE A 14 4.97 -4.60 1.87
C PHE A 14 5.46 -4.93 0.46
N MET A 15 4.78 -5.88 -0.19
CA MET A 15 5.11 -6.28 -1.56
C MET A 15 4.14 -5.58 -2.51
N VAL A 16 4.66 -4.80 -3.45
CA VAL A 16 3.85 -4.03 -4.38
C VAL A 16 3.91 -4.67 -5.77
N PRO A 17 2.81 -5.33 -6.20
CA PRO A 17 2.81 -5.99 -7.50
C PRO A 17 2.92 -4.99 -8.66
N GLY A 18 3.71 -5.36 -9.68
CA GLY A 18 3.79 -4.58 -10.90
C GLY A 18 4.55 -3.27 -10.80
N MET A 19 5.33 -3.08 -9.74
CA MET A 19 6.14 -1.88 -9.57
C MET A 19 7.56 -2.13 -10.04
N HIS A 20 8.12 -1.18 -10.78
CA HIS A 20 9.53 -1.21 -11.14
C HIS A 20 10.40 -0.88 -9.93
N HIS A 21 11.71 -1.03 -10.07
CA HIS A 21 12.62 -0.65 -8.99
C HIS A 21 12.43 0.82 -8.65
N CYS A 22 12.11 1.09 -7.41
CA CYS A 22 11.86 2.41 -6.82
C CYS A 22 10.51 3.02 -7.15
N PHE A 23 10.09 3.05 -8.41
CA PHE A 23 8.83 3.68 -8.78
C PHE A 23 8.44 3.28 -10.20
N GLY A 24 7.18 3.60 -10.58
CA GLY A 24 6.70 3.30 -11.92
C GLY A 24 6.29 1.85 -12.09
N GLY A 25 5.97 1.49 -13.33
CA GLY A 25 5.50 0.15 -13.67
C GLY A 25 4.01 0.10 -13.90
N ASP A 26 3.48 -1.10 -14.12
CA ASP A 26 2.07 -1.30 -14.47
C ASP A 26 1.16 -1.37 -13.25
N GLY A 27 1.72 -1.55 -12.06
CA GLY A 27 0.95 -1.66 -10.83
C GLY A 27 0.72 -0.32 -10.15
N ALA A 28 0.16 -0.37 -8.94
CA ALA A 28 -0.08 0.81 -8.13
C ALA A 28 1.20 1.17 -7.38
N PHE A 29 1.95 2.11 -7.89
CA PHE A 29 3.31 2.40 -7.41
C PHE A 29 3.42 3.66 -6.53
N ALA A 30 2.40 4.51 -6.52
CA ALA A 30 2.45 5.76 -5.76
C ALA A 30 1.85 5.54 -4.38
N ILE A 31 2.67 5.67 -3.35
CA ILE A 31 2.28 5.39 -1.97
C ILE A 31 2.74 6.54 -1.07
N ASP A 32 1.88 6.96 -0.15
CA ASP A 32 2.23 7.96 0.83
C ASP A 32 2.97 7.31 2.00
N TYR A 33 4.25 7.05 1.80
CA TYR A 33 5.10 6.46 2.84
C TYR A 33 5.31 7.41 4.00
N ILE A 34 5.33 8.71 3.73
CA ILE A 34 5.64 9.72 4.75
C ILE A 34 4.57 9.74 5.83
N SER A 35 3.30 9.81 5.44
CA SER A 35 2.21 9.84 6.40
C SER A 35 2.14 8.55 7.20
N ALA A 36 2.39 7.41 6.57
CA ALA A 36 2.39 6.11 7.25
C ALA A 36 3.50 6.03 8.29
N MET A 37 4.70 6.49 7.95
CA MET A 37 5.83 6.47 8.87
C MET A 37 5.62 7.44 10.03
N GLU A 38 5.08 8.62 9.75
CA GLU A 38 4.77 9.59 10.81
C GLU A 38 3.76 9.02 11.81
N ALA A 39 2.72 8.35 11.31
CA ALA A 39 1.73 7.75 12.20
C ALA A 39 2.36 6.68 13.09
N TRP A 40 3.25 5.88 12.54
CA TRP A 40 3.92 4.83 13.30
C TRP A 40 4.82 5.41 14.38
N VAL A 41 5.69 6.36 13.99
CA VAL A 41 6.69 6.91 14.91
C VAL A 41 6.05 7.81 15.96
N GLU A 42 5.10 8.65 15.56
CA GLU A 42 4.56 9.69 16.44
C GLU A 42 3.33 9.26 17.23
N ARG A 43 2.53 8.36 16.69
CA ARG A 43 1.28 7.94 17.33
C ARG A 43 1.23 6.45 17.65
N GLY A 44 2.30 5.69 17.36
CA GLY A 44 2.33 4.26 17.60
C GLY A 44 1.40 3.45 16.70
N GLU A 45 0.98 4.03 15.59
CA GLU A 45 0.04 3.41 14.65
C GLU A 45 0.79 2.72 13.51
N ALA A 46 1.19 1.49 13.72
CA ALA A 46 1.87 0.72 12.67
C ALA A 46 0.89 0.46 11.52
N PRO A 47 1.34 0.59 10.26
CA PRO A 47 0.44 0.43 9.13
C PRO A 47 -0.02 -1.01 8.93
N GLU A 48 -1.33 -1.22 8.92
CA GLU A 48 -1.94 -2.50 8.57
C GLU A 48 -2.26 -2.57 7.08
N VAL A 49 -2.28 -1.41 6.42
CA VAL A 49 -2.53 -1.30 4.99
C VAL A 49 -1.92 0.00 4.49
N LEU A 50 -1.37 -0.03 3.28
CA LEU A 50 -0.93 1.18 2.58
C LEU A 50 -1.84 1.39 1.39
N GLN A 51 -2.25 2.63 1.16
CA GLN A 51 -3.03 2.98 -0.02
C GLN A 51 -2.07 3.29 -1.15
N ALA A 52 -2.19 2.54 -2.25
CA ALA A 52 -1.35 2.72 -3.42
C ALA A 52 -2.19 3.15 -4.62
N ALA A 53 -1.60 3.93 -5.51
CA ALA A 53 -2.28 4.40 -6.70
C ALA A 53 -1.40 4.22 -7.93
N HIS A 54 -2.04 3.97 -9.07
CA HIS A 54 -1.37 4.02 -10.37
C HIS A 54 -1.62 5.39 -10.97
N LEU A 55 -0.56 6.11 -11.26
CA LEU A 55 -0.64 7.46 -11.84
C LEU A 55 -0.35 7.42 -13.32
N GLU A 56 -1.11 8.21 -14.08
CA GLU A 56 -0.91 8.33 -15.51
C GLU A 56 0.34 9.16 -15.81
N GLY A 57 1.03 8.81 -16.89
CA GLY A 57 2.16 9.57 -17.40
C GLY A 57 3.49 9.06 -16.90
N GLN A 58 4.56 9.85 -17.18
CA GLN A 58 5.90 9.53 -16.72
C GLN A 58 6.16 10.17 -15.37
N HIS A 59 6.81 9.41 -14.48
CA HIS A 59 7.09 9.87 -13.13
C HIS A 59 8.56 9.67 -12.82
N ASP A 60 9.12 10.60 -12.06
CA ASP A 60 10.50 10.53 -11.62
C ASP A 60 10.56 10.13 -10.14
N ALA A 61 11.76 10.16 -9.58
CA ALA A 61 11.95 9.75 -8.19
C ALA A 61 11.15 10.56 -7.18
N SER A 62 10.73 11.77 -7.54
CA SER A 62 9.95 12.60 -6.61
C SER A 62 8.57 12.03 -6.34
N SER A 63 8.06 11.16 -7.21
CA SER A 63 6.76 10.53 -6.97
C SER A 63 6.82 9.50 -5.83
N MET A 64 8.01 9.09 -5.39
CA MET A 64 8.16 8.14 -4.29
C MET A 64 7.89 8.76 -2.92
N ILE A 65 8.07 10.07 -2.80
CA ILE A 65 8.01 10.73 -1.49
C ILE A 65 6.86 11.74 -1.42
N ARG A 66 5.82 11.45 -2.12
CA ARG A 66 4.66 12.34 -2.22
C ARG A 66 3.64 11.99 -1.14
N ARG A 67 3.05 13.02 -0.54
CA ARG A 67 1.95 12.81 0.40
C ARG A 67 0.62 12.74 -0.36
N PHE A 68 -0.28 11.97 0.16
CA PHE A 68 -1.65 11.96 -0.34
C PHE A 68 -2.48 13.03 0.36
N PRO A 69 -3.52 13.54 -0.32
CA PRO A 69 -3.91 13.18 -1.68
C PRO A 69 -2.98 13.78 -2.74
N VAL A 70 -2.80 13.03 -3.81
CA VAL A 70 -2.12 13.55 -4.99
C VAL A 70 -3.18 14.15 -5.91
N ASP A 71 -2.73 14.72 -7.03
CA ASP A 71 -3.65 15.21 -8.06
C ASP A 71 -4.52 14.05 -8.53
N THR A 72 -5.81 14.10 -8.18
CA THR A 72 -6.72 13.00 -8.47
C THR A 72 -6.96 12.78 -9.94
N GLU A 73 -6.70 13.77 -10.78
CA GLU A 73 -6.84 13.63 -12.23
C GLU A 73 -5.85 12.63 -12.80
N LEU A 74 -4.73 12.43 -12.12
CA LEU A 74 -3.69 11.51 -12.58
C LEU A 74 -3.92 10.08 -12.12
N VAL A 75 -4.83 9.85 -11.17
CA VAL A 75 -5.04 8.52 -10.59
C VAL A 75 -5.92 7.69 -11.51
N GLN A 76 -5.39 6.58 -12.00
CA GLN A 76 -6.15 5.66 -12.84
C GLN A 76 -6.83 4.56 -12.02
N PHE A 77 -6.14 4.05 -11.01
CA PHE A 77 -6.75 3.09 -10.08
C PHE A 77 -5.98 3.10 -8.78
N THR A 78 -6.61 2.58 -7.73
CA THR A 78 -5.98 2.44 -6.41
C THR A 78 -6.04 0.99 -5.97
N ARG A 79 -5.09 0.60 -5.12
CA ARG A 79 -5.03 -0.74 -4.54
C ARG A 79 -4.58 -0.66 -3.10
N PRO A 80 -5.13 -1.50 -2.22
CA PRO A 80 -4.55 -1.63 -0.89
C PRO A 80 -3.33 -2.52 -0.96
N VAL A 81 -2.30 -2.21 -0.18
CA VAL A 81 -1.12 -3.04 -0.06
C VAL A 81 -1.02 -3.47 1.39
N PHE A 82 -1.07 -4.77 1.62
CA PHE A 82 -1.05 -5.34 2.97
C PHE A 82 0.34 -5.85 3.32
N PRO A 83 0.70 -5.86 4.62
CA PRO A 83 1.97 -6.44 5.03
C PRO A 83 2.07 -7.90 4.58
N TYR A 84 3.26 -8.29 4.14
CA TYR A 84 3.53 -9.67 3.74
C TYR A 84 3.16 -10.63 4.87
N PRO A 85 2.53 -11.77 4.64
CA PRO A 85 2.21 -12.37 3.34
C PRO A 85 0.82 -12.00 2.82
N GLY A 86 0.19 -10.99 3.34
CA GLY A 86 -1.11 -10.57 2.85
C GLY A 86 -1.03 -10.05 1.42
N LYS A 87 -2.12 -10.12 0.71
CA LYS A 87 -2.22 -9.56 -0.64
C LYS A 87 -3.66 -9.16 -0.93
N ALA A 88 -3.78 -8.17 -1.79
CA ALA A 88 -5.09 -7.65 -2.17
C ALA A 88 -5.85 -8.68 -3.02
N ARG A 89 -7.13 -8.84 -2.71
CA ARG A 89 -8.02 -9.69 -3.49
C ARG A 89 -9.31 -8.94 -3.74
N TYR A 90 -9.74 -8.88 -5.01
CA TYR A 90 -11.00 -8.25 -5.36
C TYR A 90 -12.16 -9.00 -4.69
N ARG A 91 -13.09 -8.24 -4.10
CA ARG A 91 -14.23 -8.83 -3.38
C ARG A 91 -15.29 -9.41 -4.32
N GLY A 92 -15.17 -9.15 -5.63
CA GLY A 92 -16.14 -9.60 -6.62
C GLY A 92 -17.28 -8.65 -6.84
N ARG A 93 -17.22 -7.47 -6.24
CA ARG A 93 -18.23 -6.43 -6.39
C ARG A 93 -17.60 -5.07 -6.14
N GLY A 94 -18.21 -4.03 -6.67
CA GLY A 94 -17.69 -2.68 -6.58
C GLY A 94 -16.75 -2.38 -7.74
N ASP A 95 -16.26 -1.15 -7.77
CA ASP A 95 -15.37 -0.68 -8.83
C ASP A 95 -13.99 -1.36 -8.70
N PRO A 96 -13.56 -2.15 -9.71
CA PRO A 96 -12.26 -2.80 -9.63
C PRO A 96 -11.08 -1.83 -9.64
N ASP A 97 -11.31 -0.56 -9.96
CA ASP A 97 -10.26 0.45 -9.92
C ASP A 97 -10.17 1.16 -8.58
N ASP A 98 -11.02 0.80 -7.62
CA ASP A 98 -11.05 1.41 -6.29
C ASP A 98 -10.52 0.42 -5.25
N ALA A 99 -9.54 0.86 -4.47
CA ALA A 99 -8.96 0.05 -3.40
C ALA A 99 -10.01 -0.47 -2.41
N ALA A 100 -11.09 0.27 -2.20
CA ALA A 100 -12.15 -0.14 -1.28
C ALA A 100 -12.85 -1.42 -1.71
N SER A 101 -12.70 -1.83 -2.97
CA SER A 101 -13.30 -3.06 -3.49
C SER A 101 -12.43 -4.30 -3.25
N PHE A 102 -11.33 -4.15 -2.52
CA PHE A 102 -10.38 -5.23 -2.26
C PHE A 102 -10.30 -5.56 -0.77
N GLU A 103 -9.87 -6.77 -0.48
CA GLU A 103 -9.69 -7.23 0.89
C GLU A 103 -8.37 -7.97 1.00
N ASN A 104 -7.92 -8.21 2.25
CA ASN A 104 -6.71 -8.98 2.49
C ASN A 104 -7.02 -10.47 2.37
N ALA A 105 -6.31 -11.14 1.46
CA ALA A 105 -6.50 -12.56 1.24
C ALA A 105 -5.92 -13.43 2.36
N ASP A 106 -5.05 -12.88 3.22
CA ASP A 106 -4.50 -13.61 4.36
C ASP A 106 -5.41 -13.43 5.57
N ALA A 107 -6.30 -14.38 5.79
CA ALA A 107 -7.29 -14.29 6.85
C ALA A 107 -6.66 -14.21 8.25
N ARG A 108 -5.43 -14.70 8.42
CA ARG A 108 -4.77 -14.64 9.71
C ARG A 108 -4.44 -13.22 10.14
N ARG A 109 -4.32 -12.30 9.19
CA ARG A 109 -4.04 -10.90 9.50
C ARG A 109 -5.25 -10.17 10.07
N THR A 110 -6.44 -10.67 9.82
CA THR A 110 -7.67 -9.97 10.19
C THR A 110 -8.24 -10.40 11.53
N ARG A 111 -7.55 -11.29 12.25
CA ARG A 111 -8.08 -11.87 13.47
C ARG A 111 -7.49 -11.29 14.75
N ASN A 112 -7.06 -10.13 14.76
CA ASN A 112 -6.51 -9.54 15.99
C ASN A 112 -7.52 -8.73 16.74
#